data_50989e25ee61f77044dfed75dafbfdbb
#
_entry.id   50989e25ee61f77044dfed75dafbfdbb
#
_cell.length_a   1.000
_cell.length_b   1.000
_cell.length_c   1.000
_cell.angle_alpha   90.00
_cell.angle_beta   90.00
_cell.angle_gamma   90.00
#
_symmetry.space_group_name_H-M   'P 1'
#
loop_
_entity.id
_entity.type
_entity.pdbx_description
1 polymer ?
#
loop_
_entity_poly.entity_id
_entity_poly.type
_entity_poly.pdbx_seq_one_letter_code
_entity_poly.pdbx_strand_id
1 'polypeptide(L)'
;EVLPCRSFEDMILSVQEGRAELAMVPVENSIAGRVADIHHLLPGSGLYINGEHFQRVNHQLMAPRGARLEDLVEVHSHAQGLAQCRERLRSLGLQPVIHPDTAGAAKDIAARGDKSVGAIASALAGEIYDLDVLVPSAEDAEHNTTRFIVMSRTDITPPVNGEPMITTMVFTVRSVPAALYKALGGFATNGINLTKLE
;
A
#
# COMPACT_ATOMS: atom_id res chain seq x y z
N GLU A 1 -2.42 -17.35 -8.75
CA GLU A 1 -1.46 -16.64 -9.62
C GLU A 1 -1.70 -15.13 -9.50
N VAL A 2 -0.64 -14.32 -9.56
CA VAL A 2 -0.73 -12.86 -9.47
C VAL A 2 -0.67 -12.27 -10.88
N LEU A 3 -1.62 -11.38 -11.20
CA LEU A 3 -1.66 -10.61 -12.44
C LEU A 3 -1.20 -9.17 -12.16
N PRO A 4 0.04 -8.80 -12.50
CA PRO A 4 0.51 -7.42 -12.34
C PRO A 4 -0.19 -6.49 -13.32
N CYS A 5 -0.71 -5.36 -12.82
CA CYS A 5 -1.38 -4.33 -13.62
C CYS A 5 -0.55 -3.04 -13.63
N ARG A 6 -0.59 -2.28 -14.72
CA ARG A 6 0.21 -1.05 -14.88
C ARG A 6 -0.46 0.18 -14.27
N SER A 7 -1.78 0.15 -14.12
CA SER A 7 -2.57 1.23 -13.53
C SER A 7 -3.77 0.67 -12.76
N PHE A 8 -4.44 1.51 -11.99
CA PHE A 8 -5.68 1.14 -11.30
C PHE A 8 -6.82 0.85 -12.28
N GLU A 9 -6.87 1.54 -13.42
CA GLU A 9 -7.83 1.28 -14.49
C GLU A 9 -7.64 -0.11 -15.08
N ASP A 10 -6.38 -0.50 -15.41
CA ASP A 10 -6.06 -1.84 -15.93
C ASP A 10 -6.41 -2.93 -14.92
N MET A 11 -6.18 -2.67 -13.64
CA MET A 11 -6.55 -3.59 -12.56
C MET A 11 -8.07 -3.79 -12.49
N ILE A 12 -8.87 -2.71 -12.51
CA ILE A 12 -10.34 -2.78 -12.51
C ILE A 12 -10.83 -3.51 -13.74
N LEU A 13 -10.35 -3.15 -14.92
CA LEU A 13 -10.69 -3.81 -16.19
C LEU A 13 -10.34 -5.30 -16.15
N SER A 14 -9.21 -5.68 -15.57
CA SER A 14 -8.80 -7.09 -15.46
C SER A 14 -9.82 -7.93 -14.69
N VAL A 15 -10.42 -7.37 -13.64
CA VAL A 15 -11.49 -8.05 -12.90
C VAL A 15 -12.81 -8.02 -13.68
N GLN A 16 -13.19 -6.87 -14.26
CA GLN A 16 -14.42 -6.75 -15.07
C GLN A 16 -14.46 -7.74 -16.24
N GLU A 17 -13.34 -7.90 -16.95
CA GLU A 17 -13.19 -8.78 -18.10
C GLU A 17 -12.96 -10.26 -17.71
N GLY A 18 -12.77 -10.57 -16.44
CA GLY A 18 -12.54 -11.93 -15.96
C GLY A 18 -11.11 -12.45 -16.14
N ARG A 19 -10.17 -11.57 -16.44
CA ARG A 19 -8.73 -11.92 -16.44
C ARG A 19 -8.19 -12.18 -15.03
N ALA A 20 -8.81 -11.55 -14.03
CA ALA A 20 -8.60 -11.82 -12.61
C ALA A 20 -9.97 -12.02 -11.91
N GLU A 21 -9.97 -12.79 -10.83
CA GLU A 21 -11.16 -13.00 -9.98
C GLU A 21 -11.30 -11.88 -8.96
N LEU A 22 -10.17 -11.46 -8.38
CA LEU A 22 -10.08 -10.47 -7.31
C LEU A 22 -9.10 -9.37 -7.69
N ALA A 23 -9.37 -8.15 -7.22
CA ALA A 23 -8.38 -7.08 -7.16
C ALA A 23 -8.07 -6.75 -5.70
N MET A 24 -6.79 -6.56 -5.39
CA MET A 24 -6.33 -6.03 -4.11
C MET A 24 -5.87 -4.58 -4.31
N VAL A 25 -6.65 -3.66 -3.78
CA VAL A 25 -6.61 -2.24 -4.12
C VAL A 25 -6.14 -1.42 -2.93
N PRO A 26 -4.99 -0.72 -2.98
CA PRO A 26 -4.58 0.18 -1.93
C PRO A 26 -5.48 1.42 -1.91
N VAL A 27 -6.10 1.72 -0.79
CA VAL A 27 -7.01 2.87 -0.65
C VAL A 27 -6.46 3.95 0.26
N GLU A 28 -5.61 3.56 1.21
CA GLU A 28 -5.06 4.47 2.21
C GLU A 28 -3.74 3.96 2.76
N ASN A 29 -2.85 4.89 3.08
CA ASN A 29 -1.67 4.62 3.89
C ASN A 29 -1.68 5.55 5.11
N SER A 30 -1.33 5.03 6.29
CA SER A 30 -1.41 5.76 7.55
C SER A 30 -0.51 7.01 7.63
N ILE A 31 0.51 7.10 6.78
CA ILE A 31 1.45 8.24 6.71
C ILE A 31 1.16 9.11 5.48
N ALA A 32 1.02 8.49 4.31
CA ALA A 32 0.83 9.20 3.05
C ALA A 32 -0.62 9.66 2.82
N GLY A 33 -1.57 9.16 3.62
CA GLY A 33 -2.99 9.45 3.48
C GLY A 33 -3.66 8.59 2.40
N ARG A 34 -4.77 9.10 1.86
CA ARG A 34 -5.57 8.37 0.87
C ARG A 34 -4.88 8.28 -0.50
N VAL A 35 -5.13 7.19 -1.19
CA VAL A 35 -4.73 6.99 -2.59
C VAL A 35 -5.80 7.65 -3.47
N ALA A 36 -5.59 8.92 -3.86
CA ALA A 36 -6.61 9.75 -4.49
C ALA A 36 -7.18 9.14 -5.77
N ASP A 37 -6.32 8.59 -6.63
CA ASP A 37 -6.70 8.10 -7.95
C ASP A 37 -7.74 6.98 -7.89
N ILE A 38 -7.61 6.06 -6.93
CA ILE A 38 -8.56 4.94 -6.83
C ILE A 38 -9.95 5.41 -6.38
N HIS A 39 -10.05 6.45 -5.55
CA HIS A 39 -11.33 6.95 -5.08
C HIS A 39 -12.21 7.53 -6.20
N HIS A 40 -11.60 8.00 -7.29
CA HIS A 40 -12.33 8.45 -8.48
C HIS A 40 -12.87 7.28 -9.32
N LEU A 41 -12.18 6.14 -9.29
CA LEU A 41 -12.53 4.97 -10.10
C LEU A 41 -13.55 4.05 -9.43
N LEU A 42 -13.55 4.00 -8.08
CA LEU A 42 -14.43 3.12 -7.31
C LEU A 42 -15.92 3.26 -7.66
N PRO A 43 -16.51 4.48 -7.74
CA PRO A 43 -17.95 4.63 -8.00
C PRO A 43 -18.40 4.06 -9.37
N GLY A 44 -17.52 4.11 -10.38
CA GLY A 44 -17.78 3.63 -11.73
C GLY A 44 -17.33 2.21 -12.01
N SER A 45 -16.69 1.54 -11.05
CA SER A 45 -16.08 0.23 -11.26
C SER A 45 -17.09 -0.90 -11.46
N GLY A 46 -18.30 -0.79 -10.92
CA GLY A 46 -19.27 -1.88 -10.90
C GLY A 46 -18.81 -3.13 -10.14
N LEU A 47 -17.75 -3.02 -9.34
CA LEU A 47 -17.23 -4.10 -8.51
C LEU A 47 -17.71 -3.97 -7.06
N TYR A 48 -17.77 -5.10 -6.36
CA TYR A 48 -18.16 -5.18 -4.96
C TYR A 48 -16.92 -5.23 -4.06
N ILE A 49 -16.97 -4.53 -2.93
CA ILE A 49 -15.95 -4.59 -1.89
C ILE A 49 -16.30 -5.75 -0.96
N ASN A 50 -15.51 -6.83 -1.00
CA ASN A 50 -15.78 -8.07 -0.28
C ASN A 50 -14.90 -8.26 0.96
N GLY A 51 -13.90 -7.42 1.14
CA GLY A 51 -13.01 -7.51 2.29
C GLY A 51 -11.98 -6.40 2.32
N GLU A 52 -11.21 -6.39 3.39
CA GLU A 52 -10.09 -5.49 3.57
C GLU A 52 -8.89 -6.22 4.16
N HIS A 53 -7.71 -5.67 3.89
CA HIS A 53 -6.45 -6.15 4.43
C HIS A 53 -5.56 -4.98 4.83
N PHE A 54 -4.95 -5.08 6.00
CA PHE A 54 -4.01 -4.09 6.51
C PHE A 54 -2.60 -4.67 6.42
N GLN A 55 -1.79 -4.09 5.56
CA GLN A 55 -0.41 -4.49 5.38
C GLN A 55 0.52 -3.47 6.04
N ARG A 56 1.24 -3.90 7.07
CA ARG A 56 2.33 -3.08 7.62
C ARG A 56 3.44 -2.94 6.58
N VAL A 57 3.81 -1.70 6.31
CA VAL A 57 4.98 -1.38 5.48
C VAL A 57 6.18 -1.37 6.41
N ASN A 58 7.10 -2.29 6.17
CA ASN A 58 8.34 -2.41 6.94
C ASN A 58 9.50 -2.36 5.95
N HIS A 59 10.31 -1.33 6.08
CA HIS A 59 11.46 -1.09 5.23
C HIS A 59 12.72 -1.67 5.86
N GLN A 60 13.50 -2.38 5.05
CA GLN A 60 14.80 -2.89 5.43
C GLN A 60 15.87 -2.12 4.66
N LEU A 61 16.92 -1.68 5.33
CA LEU A 61 18.15 -1.27 4.64
C LEU A 61 18.98 -2.53 4.41
N MET A 62 19.21 -2.84 3.17
CA MET A 62 19.89 -4.06 2.73
C MET A 62 21.00 -3.75 1.72
N ALA A 63 21.92 -4.69 1.58
CA ALA A 63 23.05 -4.56 0.66
C ALA A 63 23.50 -5.93 0.16
N PRO A 64 24.39 -6.02 -0.87
CA PRO A 64 24.96 -7.28 -1.32
C PRO A 64 25.63 -8.04 -0.19
N ARG A 65 25.58 -9.37 -0.26
CA ARG A 65 26.13 -10.27 0.77
C ARG A 65 27.54 -9.91 1.20
N GLY A 66 27.73 -9.86 2.51
CA GLY A 66 29.00 -9.51 3.15
C GLY A 66 29.38 -8.04 3.03
N ALA A 67 28.43 -7.16 2.66
CA ALA A 67 28.58 -5.73 2.82
C ALA A 67 28.45 -5.36 4.31
N ARG A 68 29.10 -4.27 4.72
CA ARG A 68 29.01 -3.76 6.08
C ARG A 68 28.37 -2.37 6.06
N LEU A 69 27.62 -2.03 7.09
CA LEU A 69 26.92 -0.75 7.16
C LEU A 69 27.86 0.45 7.00
N GLU A 70 29.07 0.34 7.53
CA GLU A 70 30.12 1.37 7.46
C GLU A 70 30.72 1.57 6.07
N ASP A 71 30.56 0.59 5.17
CA ASP A 71 31.06 0.66 3.80
C ASP A 71 30.06 1.32 2.85
N LEU A 72 28.79 1.49 3.30
CA LEU A 72 27.74 2.10 2.48
C LEU A 72 27.95 3.60 2.29
N VAL A 73 27.79 4.06 1.07
CA VAL A 73 27.83 5.47 0.66
C VAL A 73 26.47 5.98 0.23
N GLU A 74 25.75 5.16 -0.56
CA GLU A 74 24.46 5.54 -1.11
C GLU A 74 23.41 4.44 -0.96
N VAL A 75 22.13 4.85 -0.99
CA VAL A 75 20.98 3.95 -0.81
C VAL A 75 19.91 4.27 -1.85
N HIS A 76 19.52 3.24 -2.61
CA HIS A 76 18.57 3.33 -3.70
C HIS A 76 17.18 2.86 -3.24
N SER A 77 16.14 3.57 -3.62
CA SER A 77 14.73 3.15 -3.46
C SER A 77 13.77 4.09 -4.19
N HIS A 78 12.49 3.73 -4.19
CA HIS A 78 11.44 4.65 -4.59
C HIS A 78 11.43 5.90 -3.70
N ALA A 79 11.09 7.05 -4.27
CA ALA A 79 11.11 8.33 -3.57
C ALA A 79 10.34 8.31 -2.25
N GLN A 80 9.18 7.60 -2.21
CA GLN A 80 8.37 7.46 -0.99
C GLN A 80 9.07 6.60 0.08
N GLY A 81 9.73 5.50 -0.30
CA GLY A 81 10.50 4.66 0.62
C GLY A 81 11.67 5.43 1.25
N LEU A 82 12.40 6.20 0.43
CA LEU A 82 13.47 7.07 0.92
C LEU A 82 12.96 8.16 1.87
N ALA A 83 11.80 8.76 1.57
CA ALA A 83 11.18 9.77 2.41
C ALA A 83 10.74 9.21 3.76
N GLN A 84 10.30 7.96 3.81
CA GLN A 84 9.89 7.28 5.04
C GLN A 84 11.07 6.81 5.92
N CYS A 85 12.28 6.77 5.37
CA CYS A 85 13.53 6.41 6.07
C CYS A 85 14.50 7.60 6.19
N ARG A 86 14.03 8.82 5.99
CA ARG A 86 14.86 10.01 5.82
C ARG A 86 15.76 10.30 7.02
N GLU A 87 15.22 10.26 8.23
CA GLU A 87 15.97 10.54 9.44
C GLU A 87 17.03 9.46 9.70
N ARG A 88 16.65 8.20 9.48
CA ARG A 88 17.55 7.07 9.58
C ARG A 88 18.72 7.19 8.60
N LEU A 89 18.45 7.43 7.31
CA LEU A 89 19.49 7.59 6.29
C LEU A 89 20.42 8.76 6.60
N ARG A 90 19.86 9.88 7.07
CA ARG A 90 20.63 11.06 7.48
C ARG A 90 21.54 10.75 8.68
N SER A 91 21.06 10.03 9.69
CA SER A 91 21.85 9.67 10.87
C SER A 91 23.02 8.74 10.53
N LEU A 92 22.88 7.94 9.48
CA LEU A 92 23.91 7.05 8.96
C LEU A 92 24.84 7.72 7.94
N GLY A 93 24.56 8.98 7.55
CA GLY A 93 25.36 9.71 6.56
C GLY A 93 25.22 9.20 5.12
N LEU A 94 24.14 8.44 4.83
CA LEU A 94 23.92 7.79 3.53
C LEU A 94 23.23 8.72 2.55
N GLN A 95 23.63 8.69 1.28
CA GLN A 95 23.08 9.48 0.19
C GLN A 95 21.86 8.75 -0.41
N PRO A 96 20.65 9.34 -0.40
CA PRO A 96 19.49 8.75 -1.05
C PRO A 96 19.53 8.93 -2.58
N VAL A 97 19.31 7.85 -3.31
CA VAL A 97 19.23 7.83 -4.78
C VAL A 97 17.86 7.30 -5.21
N ILE A 98 17.14 8.08 -6.00
CA ILE A 98 15.78 7.72 -6.44
C ILE A 98 15.84 6.63 -7.50
N HIS A 99 15.04 5.58 -7.29
CA HIS A 99 14.79 4.49 -8.22
C HIS A 99 13.28 4.41 -8.53
N PRO A 100 12.87 3.90 -9.72
CA PRO A 100 11.45 3.78 -10.07
C PRO A 100 10.59 2.98 -9.07
N ASP A 101 11.15 1.94 -8.44
CA ASP A 101 10.47 1.14 -7.42
C ASP A 101 11.45 0.54 -6.40
N THR A 102 10.91 0.09 -5.25
CA THR A 102 11.72 -0.43 -4.14
C THR A 102 12.33 -1.79 -4.43
N ALA A 103 11.56 -2.70 -5.02
CA ALA A 103 12.01 -4.06 -5.32
C ALA A 103 13.00 -4.07 -6.49
N GLY A 104 12.78 -3.22 -7.50
CA GLY A 104 13.72 -2.99 -8.60
C GLY A 104 15.06 -2.46 -8.11
N ALA A 105 15.06 -1.54 -7.15
CA ALA A 105 16.30 -1.07 -6.52
C ALA A 105 17.07 -2.23 -5.87
N ALA A 106 16.40 -3.08 -5.09
CA ALA A 106 17.01 -4.26 -4.49
C ALA A 106 17.59 -5.22 -5.54
N LYS A 107 16.84 -5.47 -6.61
CA LYS A 107 17.29 -6.30 -7.74
C LYS A 107 18.56 -5.75 -8.39
N ASP A 108 18.57 -4.44 -8.66
CA ASP A 108 19.68 -3.80 -9.37
C ASP A 108 20.96 -3.78 -8.55
N ILE A 109 20.88 -3.49 -7.24
CA ILE A 109 22.07 -3.54 -6.37
C ILE A 109 22.59 -4.98 -6.19
N ALA A 110 21.70 -5.96 -6.11
CA ALA A 110 22.11 -7.38 -6.08
C ALA A 110 22.88 -7.75 -7.34
N ALA A 111 22.40 -7.35 -8.52
CA ALA A 111 23.06 -7.61 -9.80
C ALA A 111 24.42 -6.89 -9.93
N ARG A 112 24.57 -5.69 -9.36
CA ARG A 112 25.84 -4.94 -9.37
C ARG A 112 26.87 -5.54 -8.43
N GLY A 113 26.46 -6.08 -7.29
CA GLY A 113 27.35 -6.63 -6.27
C GLY A 113 28.27 -5.62 -5.59
N ASP A 114 28.00 -4.31 -5.77
CA ASP A 114 28.78 -3.23 -5.17
C ASP A 114 28.40 -3.07 -3.69
N LYS A 115 29.34 -3.36 -2.82
CA LYS A 115 29.14 -3.34 -1.37
C LYS A 115 29.06 -1.93 -0.78
N SER A 116 29.33 -0.89 -1.56
CA SER A 116 29.16 0.51 -1.13
C SER A 116 27.74 1.05 -1.38
N VAL A 117 26.88 0.24 -2.00
CA VAL A 117 25.51 0.63 -2.39
C VAL A 117 24.49 -0.24 -1.70
N GLY A 118 23.52 0.40 -1.01
CA GLY A 118 22.40 -0.26 -0.36
C GLY A 118 21.06 -0.02 -1.06
N ALA A 119 20.02 -0.72 -0.61
CA ALA A 119 18.63 -0.44 -0.99
C ALA A 119 17.73 -0.40 0.24
N ILE A 120 16.65 0.41 0.14
CA ILE A 120 15.49 0.33 1.01
C ILE A 120 14.42 -0.47 0.27
N ALA A 121 14.06 -1.64 0.82
CA ALA A 121 13.00 -2.49 0.27
C ALA A 121 12.36 -3.36 1.36
N SER A 122 11.39 -4.21 1.00
CA SER A 122 10.78 -5.18 1.90
C SER A 122 11.75 -6.33 2.24
N ALA A 123 11.54 -6.99 3.39
CA ALA A 123 12.31 -8.19 3.75
C ALA A 123 12.24 -9.27 2.66
N LEU A 124 11.06 -9.45 2.05
CA LEU A 124 10.85 -10.38 0.94
C LEU A 124 11.75 -10.08 -0.27
N ALA A 125 11.96 -8.80 -0.60
CA ALA A 125 12.89 -8.45 -1.68
C ALA A 125 14.34 -8.85 -1.33
N GLY A 126 14.75 -8.70 -0.07
CA GLY A 126 16.04 -9.19 0.42
C GLY A 126 16.21 -10.69 0.26
N GLU A 127 15.17 -11.46 0.61
CA GLU A 127 15.18 -12.94 0.43
C GLU A 127 15.25 -13.34 -1.05
N ILE A 128 14.44 -12.71 -1.91
CA ILE A 128 14.38 -13.01 -3.35
C ILE A 128 15.70 -12.70 -4.06
N TYR A 129 16.33 -11.58 -3.71
CA TYR A 129 17.55 -11.11 -4.39
C TYR A 129 18.85 -11.42 -3.63
N ASP A 130 18.77 -12.21 -2.58
CA ASP A 130 19.91 -12.70 -1.81
C ASP A 130 20.77 -11.56 -1.23
N LEU A 131 20.11 -10.60 -0.58
CA LEU A 131 20.74 -9.46 0.07
C LEU A 131 20.77 -9.63 1.59
N ASP A 132 21.81 -9.10 2.22
CA ASP A 132 21.91 -9.03 3.67
C ASP A 132 21.15 -7.79 4.21
N VAL A 133 20.30 -7.99 5.22
CA VAL A 133 19.64 -6.91 5.94
C VAL A 133 20.64 -6.32 6.95
N LEU A 134 21.04 -5.08 6.71
CA LEU A 134 21.98 -4.37 7.58
C LEU A 134 21.29 -3.58 8.70
N VAL A 135 20.11 -3.00 8.39
CA VAL A 135 19.27 -2.31 9.38
C VAL A 135 17.82 -2.75 9.18
N PRO A 136 17.26 -3.53 10.10
CA PRO A 136 15.84 -3.87 10.09
C PRO A 136 15.00 -2.66 10.54
N SER A 137 13.76 -2.58 10.06
CA SER A 137 12.81 -1.52 10.40
C SER A 137 13.43 -0.13 10.27
N ALA A 138 13.92 0.15 9.05
CA ALA A 138 14.64 1.38 8.75
C ALA A 138 13.72 2.62 8.61
N GLU A 139 12.40 2.41 8.60
CA GLU A 139 11.42 3.50 8.58
C GLU A 139 11.47 4.37 9.84
N ASP A 140 11.26 5.68 9.68
CA ASP A 140 11.29 6.66 10.77
C ASP A 140 10.04 6.58 11.66
N ALA A 141 8.92 6.02 11.14
CA ALA A 141 7.67 5.90 11.86
C ALA A 141 7.25 4.43 12.04
N GLU A 142 7.00 4.02 13.28
CA GLU A 142 6.64 2.63 13.63
C GLU A 142 5.27 2.18 13.09
N HIS A 143 4.40 3.11 12.66
CA HIS A 143 2.99 2.86 12.33
C HIS A 143 2.67 3.05 10.86
N ASN A 144 3.56 2.60 9.96
CA ASN A 144 3.29 2.66 8.53
C ASN A 144 2.46 1.44 8.08
N THR A 145 1.19 1.67 7.81
CA THR A 145 0.26 0.62 7.39
C THR A 145 -0.53 1.07 6.17
N THR A 146 -0.57 0.22 5.15
CA THR A 146 -1.43 0.43 3.98
C THR A 146 -2.69 -0.42 4.13
N ARG A 147 -3.84 0.21 3.98
CA ARG A 147 -5.13 -0.45 3.91
C ARG A 147 -5.44 -0.76 2.46
N PHE A 148 -5.75 -2.02 2.21
CA PHE A 148 -6.23 -2.52 0.93
C PHE A 148 -7.69 -2.94 1.06
N ILE A 149 -8.46 -2.75 0.01
CA ILE A 149 -9.76 -3.40 -0.17
C ILE A 149 -9.65 -4.52 -1.18
N VAL A 150 -10.43 -5.58 -0.97
CA VAL A 150 -10.53 -6.71 -1.89
C VAL A 150 -11.83 -6.58 -2.65
N MET A 151 -11.74 -6.55 -3.98
CA MET A 151 -12.88 -6.32 -4.86
C MET A 151 -13.07 -7.47 -5.85
N SER A 152 -14.33 -7.77 -6.18
CA SER A 152 -14.69 -8.73 -7.23
C SER A 152 -15.96 -8.33 -7.98
N ARG A 153 -16.29 -9.08 -9.04
CA ARG A 153 -17.56 -8.93 -9.79
C ARG A 153 -18.77 -9.44 -9.03
N THR A 154 -18.57 -10.28 -8.05
CA THR A 154 -19.65 -10.94 -7.31
C THR A 154 -19.69 -10.39 -5.89
N ASP A 155 -20.90 -10.08 -5.43
CA ASP A 155 -21.12 -9.78 -4.01
C ASP A 155 -20.96 -11.08 -3.21
N ILE A 156 -19.98 -11.06 -2.30
CA ILE A 156 -19.71 -12.16 -1.36
C ILE A 156 -20.05 -11.67 0.04
N THR A 157 -21.33 -11.42 0.27
CA THR A 157 -21.80 -11.05 1.62
C THR A 157 -21.59 -12.22 2.57
N PRO A 158 -20.74 -12.08 3.60
CA PRO A 158 -20.53 -13.14 4.56
C PRO A 158 -21.82 -13.41 5.36
N PRO A 159 -22.05 -14.66 5.80
CA PRO A 159 -23.21 -14.99 6.60
C PRO A 159 -23.17 -14.23 7.94
N VAL A 160 -24.32 -13.74 8.41
CA VAL A 160 -24.46 -13.11 9.72
C VAL A 160 -24.32 -14.19 10.78
N ASN A 161 -23.14 -14.28 11.39
CA ASN A 161 -22.79 -15.31 12.40
C ASN A 161 -22.57 -14.73 13.81
N GLY A 162 -22.85 -13.43 14.00
CA GLY A 162 -22.62 -12.73 15.26
C GLY A 162 -21.22 -12.13 15.44
N GLU A 163 -20.33 -12.35 14.48
CA GLU A 163 -19.00 -11.71 14.47
C GLU A 163 -19.11 -10.22 14.11
N PRO A 164 -18.25 -9.35 14.66
CA PRO A 164 -18.20 -7.95 14.27
C PRO A 164 -17.92 -7.80 12.78
N MET A 165 -18.73 -7.00 12.09
CA MET A 165 -18.61 -6.77 10.67
C MET A 165 -18.48 -5.28 10.38
N ILE A 166 -17.70 -4.96 9.34
CA ILE A 166 -17.57 -3.60 8.78
C ILE A 166 -18.12 -3.63 7.36
N THR A 167 -18.97 -2.66 7.03
CA THR A 167 -19.44 -2.45 5.67
C THR A 167 -18.75 -1.22 5.09
N THR A 168 -18.07 -1.38 3.97
CA THR A 168 -17.53 -0.27 3.18
C THR A 168 -18.46 0.00 2.00
N MET A 169 -18.92 1.23 1.86
CA MET A 169 -19.80 1.62 0.77
C MET A 169 -19.36 2.92 0.12
N VAL A 170 -19.60 3.06 -1.17
CA VAL A 170 -19.48 4.31 -1.89
C VAL A 170 -20.90 4.78 -2.24
N PHE A 171 -21.25 6.01 -1.87
CA PHE A 171 -22.54 6.56 -2.16
C PHE A 171 -22.45 7.99 -2.69
N THR A 172 -23.42 8.38 -3.49
CA THR A 172 -23.52 9.73 -4.03
C THR A 172 -24.79 10.39 -3.50
N VAL A 173 -24.67 11.60 -3.02
CA VAL A 173 -25.82 12.42 -2.61
C VAL A 173 -26.17 13.43 -3.70
N ARG A 174 -27.46 13.79 -3.82
CA ARG A 174 -27.88 14.87 -4.71
C ARG A 174 -27.27 16.18 -4.28
N SER A 175 -26.87 17.03 -5.24
CA SER A 175 -26.31 18.37 -4.94
C SER A 175 -27.42 19.35 -4.56
N VAL A 176 -27.99 19.20 -3.36
CA VAL A 176 -29.00 20.07 -2.78
C VAL A 176 -28.66 20.39 -1.31
N PRO A 177 -29.14 21.49 -0.75
CA PRO A 177 -28.88 21.84 0.64
C PRO A 177 -29.22 20.71 1.61
N ALA A 178 -28.34 20.48 2.57
CA ALA A 178 -28.44 19.47 3.63
C ALA A 178 -28.51 18.00 3.14
N ALA A 179 -28.14 17.69 1.89
CA ALA A 179 -28.20 16.31 1.38
C ALA A 179 -27.29 15.36 2.17
N LEU A 180 -26.03 15.74 2.42
CA LEU A 180 -25.10 14.95 3.22
C LEU A 180 -25.59 14.80 4.66
N TYR A 181 -26.05 15.89 5.28
CA TYR A 181 -26.61 15.86 6.63
C TYR A 181 -27.76 14.86 6.77
N LYS A 182 -28.69 14.85 5.78
CA LYS A 182 -29.82 13.91 5.77
C LYS A 182 -29.37 12.46 5.60
N ALA A 183 -28.38 12.21 4.73
CA ALA A 183 -27.80 10.89 4.57
C ALA A 183 -27.14 10.37 5.86
N LEU A 184 -26.31 11.20 6.49
CA LEU A 184 -25.68 10.88 7.78
C LEU A 184 -26.70 10.71 8.90
N GLY A 185 -27.77 11.54 8.92
CA GLY A 185 -28.89 11.42 9.85
C GLY A 185 -29.59 10.05 9.76
N GLY A 186 -29.72 9.50 8.56
CA GLY A 186 -30.27 8.16 8.34
C GLY A 186 -29.44 7.08 9.05
N PHE A 187 -28.12 7.15 8.99
CA PHE A 187 -27.26 6.21 9.73
C PHE A 187 -27.40 6.41 11.25
N ALA A 188 -27.36 7.65 11.73
CA ALA A 188 -27.45 7.95 13.15
C ALA A 188 -28.76 7.49 13.78
N THR A 189 -29.91 7.73 13.12
CA THR A 189 -31.23 7.34 13.63
C THR A 189 -31.47 5.83 13.61
N ASN A 190 -30.71 5.08 12.81
CA ASN A 190 -30.75 3.62 12.79
C ASN A 190 -29.64 2.96 13.62
N GLY A 191 -28.93 3.72 14.44
CA GLY A 191 -27.91 3.19 15.35
C GLY A 191 -26.64 2.70 14.63
N ILE A 192 -26.42 3.12 13.39
CA ILE A 192 -25.25 2.71 12.59
C ILE A 192 -24.08 3.64 12.93
N ASN A 193 -23.01 3.06 13.46
CA ASN A 193 -21.78 3.80 13.74
C ASN A 193 -20.93 3.93 12.47
N LEU A 194 -20.65 5.18 12.09
CA LEU A 194 -19.73 5.46 11.00
C LEU A 194 -18.30 5.57 11.58
N THR A 195 -17.45 4.60 11.28
CA THR A 195 -16.07 4.60 11.77
C THR A 195 -15.17 5.45 10.89
N LYS A 196 -15.55 5.69 9.64
CA LYS A 196 -14.82 6.50 8.68
C LYS A 196 -15.76 7.14 7.66
N LEU A 197 -15.49 8.37 7.29
CA LEU A 197 -16.14 9.12 6.21
C LEU A 197 -15.06 9.88 5.43
N GLU A 198 -15.01 9.68 4.11
CA GLU A 198 -14.09 10.36 3.20
C GLU A 198 -14.83 10.93 1.99
#